data_5a7d17c00333458f96e2b30c6151f8c4
#
_entry.id   5a7d17c00333458f96e2b30c6151f8c4
#
_cell.length_a   1.000
_cell.length_b   1.000
_cell.length_c   1.000
_cell.angle_alpha   90.00
_cell.angle_beta   90.00
_cell.angle_gamma   90.00
#
_symmetry.space_group_name_H-M   'P 1'
#
loop_
_entity.id
_entity.type
_entity.pdbx_description
1 polymer ?
#
loop_
_entity_poly.entity_id
_entity_poly.type
_entity_poly.pdbx_seq_one_letter_code
_entity_poly.pdbx_strand_id
1 'polypeptide(L)'
;IDTVALDIETYDPNLKTKGLGAVRGDGFITGVAVATGQDTVYFPLHHSDHVKSDSEKKNFWDQMNKKILQNPNITKVFHNAIYDVCWMRAETGKMLKGRIVDTMVAASVIDENRFKYSLDALAKDILKDEKYKYDLQEKTFQWSGGMQKDPMSNMHKLPSHVVKEYAKQDVNLTLRLWNIFDKKLDKVLHTKKNGEQKTCRNIFELETRLFPCLVDMKFKGVRIDTQ
;
A
#
# COMPACT_ATOMS: atom_id res chain seq x y z
N ILE A 1 -16.09 -11.99 -2.82
CA ILE A 1 -15.29 -10.73 -2.65
C ILE A 1 -14.43 -10.60 -3.89
N ASP A 2 -14.70 -9.56 -4.71
CA ASP A 2 -14.01 -9.37 -5.99
C ASP A 2 -12.90 -8.30 -5.88
N THR A 3 -12.93 -7.50 -4.82
CA THR A 3 -12.00 -6.41 -4.58
C THR A 3 -11.63 -6.32 -3.10
N VAL A 4 -10.34 -6.19 -2.82
CA VAL A 4 -9.78 -6.04 -1.46
C VAL A 4 -8.76 -4.92 -1.49
N ALA A 5 -8.84 -3.98 -0.56
CA ALA A 5 -7.73 -3.08 -0.31
C ALA A 5 -6.80 -3.68 0.74
N LEU A 6 -5.51 -3.46 0.54
CA LEU A 6 -4.42 -3.96 1.38
C LEU A 6 -3.46 -2.82 1.69
N ASP A 7 -2.96 -2.81 2.90
CA ASP A 7 -1.95 -1.89 3.38
C ASP A 7 -1.08 -2.59 4.42
N ILE A 8 0.20 -2.26 4.49
CA ILE A 8 1.12 -2.84 5.48
C ILE A 8 1.78 -1.76 6.32
N GLU A 9 1.92 -2.06 7.58
CA GLU A 9 2.78 -1.31 8.47
C GLU A 9 4.12 -2.00 8.59
N THR A 10 5.22 -1.24 8.58
CA THR A 10 6.57 -1.80 8.56
C THR A 10 7.51 -1.08 9.50
N TYR A 11 8.57 -1.78 9.88
CA TYR A 11 9.80 -1.19 10.34
C TYR A 11 10.84 -1.27 9.22
N ASP A 12 11.15 -0.14 8.60
CA ASP A 12 12.14 -0.02 7.53
C ASP A 12 13.13 1.10 7.88
N PRO A 13 14.15 0.79 8.71
CA PRO A 13 15.00 1.79 9.38
C PRO A 13 15.88 2.59 8.40
N ASN A 14 16.17 2.03 7.24
CA ASN A 14 17.08 2.63 6.28
C ASN A 14 16.38 3.08 4.98
N LEU A 15 15.03 3.12 4.96
CA LEU A 15 14.25 3.46 3.77
C LEU A 15 14.71 4.75 3.10
N LYS A 16 14.91 5.82 3.88
CA LYS A 16 15.27 7.16 3.38
C LYS A 16 16.72 7.26 2.87
N THR A 17 17.61 6.40 3.37
CA THR A 17 19.05 6.49 3.06
C THR A 17 19.54 5.41 2.10
N LYS A 18 18.95 4.22 2.16
CA LYS A 18 19.40 3.04 1.39
C LYS A 18 18.30 2.44 0.50
N GLY A 19 17.08 3.06 0.48
CA GLY A 19 15.94 2.57 -0.27
C GLY A 19 15.20 1.44 0.46
N LEU A 20 14.44 0.66 -0.27
CA LEU A 20 13.45 -0.29 0.23
C LEU A 20 14.07 -1.49 0.98
N GLY A 21 13.70 -1.65 2.25
CA GLY A 21 14.18 -2.73 3.13
C GLY A 21 13.80 -4.13 2.65
N ALA A 22 12.63 -4.30 2.07
CA ALA A 22 12.17 -5.56 1.47
C ALA A 22 13.17 -6.16 0.46
N VAL A 23 13.85 -5.31 -0.30
CA VAL A 23 14.85 -5.74 -1.30
C VAL A 23 16.20 -6.04 -0.66
N ARG A 24 16.54 -5.34 0.41
CA ARG A 24 17.81 -5.49 1.13
C ARG A 24 17.78 -6.59 2.19
N GLY A 25 16.60 -7.10 2.57
CA GLY A 25 16.44 -7.97 3.73
C GLY A 25 16.64 -7.24 5.07
N ASP A 26 16.24 -5.95 5.13
CA ASP A 26 16.45 -5.06 6.28
C ASP A 26 15.11 -4.51 6.75
N GLY A 27 14.74 -4.82 8.00
CA GLY A 27 13.43 -4.48 8.56
C GLY A 27 12.43 -5.65 8.53
N PHE A 28 11.15 -5.35 8.78
CA PHE A 28 10.07 -6.35 8.84
C PHE A 28 8.69 -5.72 8.75
N ILE A 29 7.69 -6.53 8.41
CA ILE A 29 6.27 -6.13 8.46
C ILE A 29 5.78 -6.20 9.91
N THR A 30 5.23 -5.10 10.41
CA THR A 30 4.66 -5.01 11.76
C THR A 30 3.20 -5.44 11.80
N GLY A 31 2.47 -5.26 10.71
CA GLY A 31 1.10 -5.69 10.56
C GLY A 31 0.54 -5.50 9.17
N VAL A 32 -0.61 -6.08 8.91
CA VAL A 32 -1.32 -6.04 7.63
C VAL A 32 -2.75 -5.61 7.85
N ALA A 33 -3.18 -4.56 7.18
CA ALA A 33 -4.58 -4.13 7.13
C ALA A 33 -5.25 -4.62 5.84
N VAL A 34 -6.49 -5.05 5.97
CA VAL A 34 -7.31 -5.55 4.87
C VAL A 34 -8.69 -4.93 4.95
N ALA A 35 -9.16 -4.31 3.89
CA ALA A 35 -10.54 -3.84 3.78
C ALA A 35 -11.26 -4.52 2.62
N THR A 36 -12.50 -4.91 2.89
CA THR A 36 -13.48 -5.35 1.89
C THR A 36 -14.63 -4.35 1.87
N GLY A 37 -15.61 -4.55 0.98
CA GLY A 37 -16.81 -3.70 0.99
C GLY A 37 -17.65 -3.82 2.29
N GLN A 38 -17.38 -4.80 3.14
CA GLN A 38 -18.14 -5.11 4.35
C GLN A 38 -17.33 -4.87 5.63
N ASP A 39 -16.08 -5.33 5.65
CA ASP A 39 -15.25 -5.37 6.85
C ASP A 39 -13.87 -4.75 6.63
N THR A 40 -13.29 -4.26 7.74
CA THR A 40 -11.90 -3.81 7.80
C THR A 40 -11.22 -4.45 9.00
N VAL A 41 -10.11 -5.17 8.75
CA VAL A 41 -9.39 -5.93 9.76
C VAL A 41 -7.91 -5.56 9.73
N TYR A 42 -7.29 -5.52 10.91
CA TYR A 42 -5.84 -5.41 11.08
C TYR A 42 -5.29 -6.68 11.71
N PHE A 43 -4.25 -7.23 11.13
CA PHE A 43 -3.52 -8.41 11.60
C PHE A 43 -2.17 -8.00 12.14
N PRO A 44 -1.98 -7.89 13.47
CA PRO A 44 -0.69 -7.57 14.06
C PRO A 44 0.27 -8.76 13.91
N LEU A 45 1.52 -8.47 13.51
CA LEU A 45 2.58 -9.46 13.34
C LEU A 45 3.76 -9.22 14.28
N HIS A 46 4.12 -7.94 14.49
CA HIS A 46 5.28 -7.57 15.30
C HIS A 46 5.09 -6.18 15.95
N HIS A 47 4.52 -6.15 17.13
CA HIS A 47 4.33 -4.96 17.97
C HIS A 47 4.89 -5.19 19.37
N SER A 48 5.00 -4.13 20.18
CA SER A 48 5.51 -4.22 21.56
C SER A 48 4.71 -5.17 22.46
N ASP A 49 3.41 -5.28 22.23
CA ASP A 49 2.47 -6.13 22.97
C ASP A 49 2.17 -7.47 22.27
N HIS A 50 2.64 -7.65 21.05
CA HIS A 50 2.29 -8.83 20.27
C HIS A 50 3.34 -9.12 19.18
N VAL A 51 4.12 -10.18 19.39
CA VAL A 51 5.09 -10.68 18.40
C VAL A 51 4.71 -12.12 18.06
N LYS A 52 4.32 -12.34 16.81
CA LYS A 52 4.06 -13.70 16.32
C LYS A 52 5.37 -14.46 16.16
N SER A 53 5.35 -15.74 16.52
CA SER A 53 6.41 -16.69 16.20
C SER A 53 6.56 -16.87 14.67
N ASP A 54 7.68 -17.39 14.23
CA ASP A 54 7.93 -17.63 12.80
C ASP A 54 6.92 -18.62 12.21
N SER A 55 6.48 -19.62 12.98
CA SER A 55 5.44 -20.56 12.55
C SER A 55 4.07 -19.89 12.40
N GLU A 56 3.71 -18.96 13.28
CA GLU A 56 2.46 -18.19 13.17
C GLU A 56 2.49 -17.21 12.01
N LYS A 57 3.64 -16.52 11.77
CA LYS A 57 3.84 -15.66 10.61
C LYS A 57 3.73 -16.47 9.32
N LYS A 58 4.40 -17.62 9.25
CA LYS A 58 4.30 -18.52 8.10
C LYS A 58 2.86 -18.94 7.83
N ASN A 59 2.12 -19.38 8.86
CA ASN A 59 0.71 -19.76 8.72
C ASN A 59 -0.15 -18.57 8.25
N PHE A 60 0.08 -17.38 8.80
CA PHE A 60 -0.61 -16.16 8.36
C PHE A 60 -0.38 -15.89 6.86
N TRP A 61 0.87 -15.92 6.40
CA TRP A 61 1.19 -15.69 4.99
C TRP A 61 0.68 -16.79 4.07
N ASP A 62 0.67 -18.05 4.51
CA ASP A 62 0.09 -19.18 3.76
C ASP A 62 -1.43 -18.97 3.58
N GLN A 63 -2.15 -18.51 4.62
CA GLN A 63 -3.56 -18.17 4.52
C GLN A 63 -3.82 -16.94 3.63
N MET A 64 -3.02 -15.88 3.77
CA MET A 64 -3.11 -14.69 2.91
C MET A 64 -2.87 -15.05 1.44
N ASN A 65 -1.85 -15.85 1.15
CA ASN A 65 -1.59 -16.35 -0.19
C ASN A 65 -2.78 -17.13 -0.74
N LYS A 66 -3.27 -18.13 0.01
CA LYS A 66 -4.35 -19.00 -0.44
C LYS A 66 -5.65 -18.24 -0.69
N LYS A 67 -6.01 -17.31 0.19
CA LYS A 67 -7.32 -16.64 0.15
C LYS A 67 -7.33 -15.39 -0.72
N ILE A 68 -6.24 -14.63 -0.76
CA ILE A 68 -6.20 -13.29 -1.35
C ILE A 68 -5.07 -13.13 -2.37
N LEU A 69 -3.80 -13.26 -1.94
CA LEU A 69 -2.68 -12.78 -2.75
C LEU A 69 -2.48 -13.57 -4.04
N GLN A 70 -2.68 -14.89 -4.01
CA GLN A 70 -2.56 -15.78 -5.17
C GLN A 70 -3.90 -16.04 -5.88
N ASN A 71 -5.00 -15.43 -5.44
CA ASN A 71 -6.28 -15.57 -6.13
C ASN A 71 -6.35 -14.60 -7.31
N PRO A 72 -6.38 -15.09 -8.58
CA PRO A 72 -6.40 -14.23 -9.76
C PRO A 72 -7.72 -13.47 -9.94
N ASN A 73 -8.80 -13.91 -9.31
CA ASN A 73 -10.13 -13.31 -9.44
C ASN A 73 -10.37 -12.15 -8.47
N ILE A 74 -9.42 -11.89 -7.55
CA ILE A 74 -9.50 -10.77 -6.63
C ILE A 74 -8.63 -9.63 -7.13
N THR A 75 -9.21 -8.44 -7.28
CA THR A 75 -8.48 -7.18 -7.47
C THR A 75 -7.90 -6.73 -6.14
N LYS A 76 -6.59 -6.52 -6.09
CA LYS A 76 -5.87 -5.99 -4.93
C LYS A 76 -5.63 -4.50 -5.13
N VAL A 77 -6.14 -3.71 -4.20
CA VAL A 77 -6.07 -2.25 -4.23
C VAL A 77 -5.08 -1.78 -3.19
N PHE A 78 -4.17 -0.91 -3.59
CA PHE A 78 -3.15 -0.32 -2.74
C PHE A 78 -3.11 1.20 -2.93
N HIS A 79 -2.37 1.87 -2.05
CA HIS A 79 -1.93 3.24 -2.24
C HIS A 79 -0.40 3.28 -2.20
N ASN A 80 0.27 3.61 -3.30
CA ASN A 80 1.72 3.44 -3.48
C ASN A 80 2.15 1.96 -3.46
N ALA A 81 1.47 1.15 -4.27
CA ALA A 81 1.52 -0.31 -4.31
C ALA A 81 2.94 -0.92 -4.35
N ILE A 82 3.91 -0.20 -4.92
CA ILE A 82 5.28 -0.72 -5.08
C ILE A 82 5.92 -1.06 -3.73
N TYR A 83 5.61 -0.29 -2.69
CA TYR A 83 6.12 -0.51 -1.35
C TYR A 83 5.56 -1.81 -0.76
N ASP A 84 4.24 -1.91 -0.68
CA ASP A 84 3.52 -3.04 -0.07
C ASP A 84 3.79 -4.36 -0.80
N VAL A 85 3.70 -4.33 -2.12
CA VAL A 85 3.88 -5.54 -2.93
C VAL A 85 5.31 -6.07 -2.84
N CYS A 86 6.32 -5.19 -2.77
CA CYS A 86 7.70 -5.63 -2.55
C CYS A 86 7.86 -6.32 -1.19
N TRP A 87 7.31 -5.78 -0.12
CA TRP A 87 7.35 -6.40 1.19
C TRP A 87 6.60 -7.73 1.23
N MET A 88 5.38 -7.79 0.68
CA MET A 88 4.61 -9.04 0.59
C MET A 88 5.35 -10.10 -0.25
N ARG A 89 6.04 -9.69 -1.32
CA ARG A 89 6.86 -10.59 -2.13
C ARG A 89 8.08 -11.09 -1.36
N ALA A 90 8.74 -10.24 -0.59
CA ALA A 90 9.87 -10.65 0.26
C ALA A 90 9.45 -11.71 1.28
N GLU A 91 8.31 -11.53 1.94
CA GLU A 91 7.76 -12.47 2.93
C GLU A 91 7.27 -13.78 2.32
N THR A 92 6.68 -13.74 1.14
CA THR A 92 6.02 -14.90 0.54
C THR A 92 6.85 -15.62 -0.53
N GLY A 93 7.91 -14.97 -1.02
CA GLY A 93 8.70 -15.45 -2.17
C GLY A 93 7.94 -15.43 -3.50
N LYS A 94 6.74 -14.84 -3.55
CA LYS A 94 5.86 -14.92 -4.72
C LYS A 94 5.35 -13.54 -5.14
N MET A 95 5.26 -13.31 -6.46
CA MET A 95 4.52 -12.17 -6.97
C MET A 95 3.01 -12.41 -6.79
N LEU A 96 2.26 -11.36 -6.45
CA LEU A 96 0.81 -11.41 -6.32
C LEU A 96 0.17 -11.74 -7.69
N LYS A 97 -0.92 -12.50 -7.68
CA LYS A 97 -1.70 -12.83 -8.88
C LYS A 97 -2.96 -11.98 -8.98
N GLY A 98 -3.48 -11.86 -10.19
CA GLY A 98 -4.66 -11.05 -10.50
C GLY A 98 -4.32 -9.57 -10.67
N ARG A 99 -5.34 -8.76 -10.73
CA ARG A 99 -5.21 -7.32 -10.95
C ARG A 99 -4.71 -6.63 -9.69
N ILE A 100 -3.63 -5.87 -9.82
CA ILE A 100 -3.07 -5.00 -8.77
C ILE A 100 -3.31 -3.56 -9.21
N VAL A 101 -4.04 -2.79 -8.45
CA VAL A 101 -4.33 -1.39 -8.75
C VAL A 101 -3.73 -0.48 -7.68
N ASP A 102 -3.23 0.66 -8.11
CA ASP A 102 -2.64 1.69 -7.25
C ASP A 102 -3.46 2.96 -7.34
N THR A 103 -4.06 3.38 -6.23
CA THR A 103 -4.88 4.59 -6.16
C THR A 103 -4.07 5.86 -6.33
N MET A 104 -2.76 5.84 -6.03
CA MET A 104 -1.88 6.98 -6.29
C MET A 104 -1.66 7.15 -7.81
N VAL A 105 -1.44 6.06 -8.54
CA VAL A 105 -1.34 6.06 -10.01
C VAL A 105 -2.67 6.45 -10.64
N ALA A 106 -3.79 5.90 -10.15
CA ALA A 106 -5.12 6.29 -10.64
C ALA A 106 -5.37 7.79 -10.48
N ALA A 107 -5.03 8.35 -9.34
CA ALA A 107 -5.20 9.78 -9.07
C ALA A 107 -4.36 10.65 -10.02
N SER A 108 -3.11 10.27 -10.28
CA SER A 108 -2.22 11.02 -11.19
C SER A 108 -2.67 10.95 -12.65
N VAL A 109 -3.23 9.82 -13.08
CA VAL A 109 -3.78 9.66 -14.44
C VAL A 109 -5.08 10.45 -14.61
N ILE A 110 -5.90 10.56 -13.55
CA ILE A 110 -7.16 11.32 -13.59
C ILE A 110 -6.93 12.83 -13.58
N ASP A 111 -5.91 13.29 -12.84
CA ASP A 111 -5.59 14.71 -12.69
C ASP A 111 -4.09 14.88 -12.41
N GLU A 112 -3.33 15.11 -13.48
CA GLU A 112 -1.87 15.31 -13.45
C GLU A 112 -1.44 16.67 -12.88
N ASN A 113 -2.38 17.60 -12.69
CA ASN A 113 -2.08 18.95 -12.19
C ASN A 113 -2.07 19.04 -10.65
N ARG A 114 -2.31 17.94 -9.95
CA ARG A 114 -2.26 17.93 -8.49
C ARG A 114 -0.82 18.02 -7.99
N PHE A 115 -0.60 18.81 -6.93
CA PHE A 115 0.71 18.91 -6.27
C PHE A 115 1.02 17.73 -5.34
N LYS A 116 -0.01 17.02 -4.84
CA LYS A 116 0.13 15.93 -3.87
C LYS A 116 -0.82 14.79 -4.17
N TYR A 117 -0.27 13.58 -4.19
CA TYR A 117 -0.99 12.33 -4.39
C TYR A 117 -0.91 11.41 -3.17
N SER A 118 -0.43 11.89 -2.01
CA SER A 118 -0.45 11.10 -0.78
C SER A 118 -1.87 10.76 -0.36
N LEU A 119 -2.03 9.63 0.34
CA LEU A 119 -3.34 9.17 0.81
C LEU A 119 -4.09 10.25 1.60
N ASP A 120 -3.39 10.96 2.51
CA ASP A 120 -3.98 12.06 3.29
C ASP A 120 -4.50 13.20 2.42
N ALA A 121 -3.69 13.62 1.42
CA ALA A 121 -4.09 14.71 0.54
C ALA A 121 -5.33 14.33 -0.29
N LEU A 122 -5.35 13.09 -0.80
CA LEU A 122 -6.50 12.59 -1.56
C LEU A 122 -7.73 12.37 -0.68
N ALA A 123 -7.55 11.83 0.53
CA ALA A 123 -8.65 11.65 1.48
C ALA A 123 -9.27 13.00 1.88
N LYS A 124 -8.43 13.97 2.23
CA LYS A 124 -8.87 15.33 2.56
C LYS A 124 -9.64 15.98 1.43
N ASP A 125 -9.08 15.98 0.22
CA ASP A 125 -9.64 16.72 -0.91
C ASP A 125 -10.88 16.03 -1.51
N ILE A 126 -10.86 14.69 -1.61
CA ILE A 126 -11.87 13.93 -2.34
C ILE A 126 -12.92 13.34 -1.41
N LEU A 127 -12.49 12.76 -0.26
CA LEU A 127 -13.39 12.11 0.69
C LEU A 127 -13.84 13.05 1.82
N LYS A 128 -13.20 14.23 1.98
CA LYS A 128 -13.44 15.17 3.08
C LYS A 128 -13.18 14.57 4.48
N ASP A 129 -12.16 13.70 4.55
CA ASP A 129 -11.80 12.92 5.74
C ASP A 129 -10.40 13.32 6.23
N GLU A 130 -10.30 13.92 7.44
CA GLU A 130 -9.07 14.59 7.90
C GLU A 130 -8.45 14.05 9.20
N LYS A 131 -9.11 13.13 9.93
CA LYS A 131 -8.93 13.13 11.40
C LYS A 131 -7.90 12.21 12.05
N TYR A 132 -7.33 11.18 11.41
CA TYR A 132 -6.67 10.11 12.17
C TYR A 132 -5.13 10.15 12.26
N LYS A 133 -4.46 10.72 11.28
CA LYS A 133 -2.99 10.66 11.20
C LYS A 133 -2.29 11.51 12.25
N TYR A 134 -2.91 12.60 12.64
CA TYR A 134 -2.34 13.50 13.66
C TYR A 134 -2.22 12.83 15.02
N ASP A 135 -3.26 12.14 15.47
CA ASP A 135 -3.28 11.42 16.74
C ASP A 135 -2.20 10.34 16.85
N LEU A 136 -1.96 9.58 15.76
CA LEU A 136 -0.96 8.53 15.76
C LEU A 136 0.45 9.12 15.78
N GLN A 137 0.71 10.19 15.05
CA GLN A 137 2.00 10.88 15.07
C GLN A 137 2.33 11.41 16.46
N GLU A 138 1.36 12.02 17.15
CA GLU A 138 1.52 12.50 18.50
C GLU A 138 1.79 11.36 19.48
N LYS A 139 1.01 10.27 19.44
CA LYS A 139 1.24 9.08 20.27
C LYS A 139 2.60 8.45 20.01
N THR A 140 3.02 8.35 18.75
CA THR A 140 4.33 7.80 18.39
C THR A 140 5.46 8.71 18.90
N PHE A 141 5.29 10.02 18.80
CA PHE A 141 6.23 11.01 19.32
C PHE A 141 6.37 10.92 20.85
N GLN A 142 5.26 10.85 21.58
CA GLN A 142 5.25 10.67 23.03
C GLN A 142 5.93 9.36 23.44
N TRP A 143 5.65 8.27 22.73
CA TRP A 143 6.27 6.96 22.96
C TRP A 143 7.78 6.93 22.68
N SER A 144 8.23 7.66 21.68
CA SER A 144 9.65 7.77 21.34
C SER A 144 10.44 8.67 22.28
N GLY A 145 9.81 9.23 23.31
CA GLY A 145 10.43 10.16 24.26
C GLY A 145 10.58 11.58 23.72
N GLY A 146 9.87 11.94 22.67
CA GLY A 146 9.82 13.32 22.14
C GLY A 146 11.05 13.77 21.37
N MET A 147 12.08 12.93 21.20
CA MET A 147 13.39 13.34 20.68
C MET A 147 13.74 12.84 19.29
N GLN A 148 12.88 12.10 18.61
CA GLN A 148 13.18 11.53 17.30
C GLN A 148 12.69 12.40 16.16
N LYS A 149 13.55 12.61 15.15
CA LYS A 149 13.22 13.38 13.93
C LYS A 149 12.11 12.75 13.07
N ASP A 150 11.88 11.45 13.22
CA ASP A 150 10.86 10.69 12.48
C ASP A 150 10.10 9.76 13.45
N PRO A 151 9.06 10.28 14.14
CA PRO A 151 8.31 9.49 15.10
C PRO A 151 7.58 8.31 14.47
N MET A 152 7.21 8.38 13.17
CA MET A 152 6.54 7.28 12.46
C MET A 152 7.43 6.05 12.29
N SER A 153 8.75 6.21 12.27
CA SER A 153 9.70 5.08 12.22
C SER A 153 9.66 4.17 13.46
N ASN A 154 8.99 4.61 14.53
CA ASN A 154 8.85 3.89 15.79
C ASN A 154 7.48 3.22 15.99
N MET A 155 6.63 3.17 14.98
CA MET A 155 5.29 2.55 15.10
C MET A 155 5.35 1.09 15.57
N HIS A 156 6.39 0.35 15.22
CA HIS A 156 6.60 -1.02 15.70
C HIS A 156 6.73 -1.15 17.21
N LYS A 157 7.10 -0.07 17.91
CA LYS A 157 7.19 0.00 19.37
C LYS A 157 5.85 0.29 20.05
N LEU A 158 4.85 0.74 19.28
CA LEU A 158 3.52 0.98 19.80
C LEU A 158 2.77 -0.34 19.99
N PRO A 159 1.86 -0.41 20.98
CA PRO A 159 0.93 -1.52 21.10
C PRO A 159 0.05 -1.67 19.85
N SER A 160 -0.26 -2.91 19.50
CA SER A 160 -1.01 -3.25 18.28
C SER A 160 -2.38 -2.56 18.19
N HIS A 161 -3.06 -2.37 19.34
CA HIS A 161 -4.36 -1.72 19.39
C HIS A 161 -4.32 -0.23 19.02
N VAL A 162 -3.17 0.45 19.25
CA VAL A 162 -2.97 1.86 18.88
C VAL A 162 -2.79 1.99 17.36
N VAL A 163 -1.97 1.11 16.77
CA VAL A 163 -1.68 1.13 15.31
C VAL A 163 -2.87 0.63 14.51
N LYS A 164 -3.63 -0.32 15.07
CA LYS A 164 -4.79 -0.94 14.43
C LYS A 164 -5.78 0.05 13.83
N GLU A 165 -6.17 1.08 14.61
CA GLU A 165 -7.19 2.02 14.15
C GLU A 165 -6.65 2.90 13.00
N TYR A 166 -5.38 3.28 13.06
CA TYR A 166 -4.70 3.99 11.99
C TYR A 166 -4.63 3.14 10.70
N ALA A 167 -4.10 1.94 10.78
CA ALA A 167 -3.96 1.04 9.63
C ALA A 167 -5.31 0.66 8.99
N LYS A 168 -6.36 0.46 9.81
CA LYS A 168 -7.72 0.24 9.34
C LYS A 168 -8.28 1.46 8.60
N GLN A 169 -7.97 2.67 9.07
CA GLN A 169 -8.37 3.89 8.41
C GLN A 169 -7.71 4.01 7.04
N ASP A 170 -6.39 3.83 6.95
CA ASP A 170 -5.64 3.98 5.70
C ASP A 170 -6.15 3.00 4.62
N VAL A 171 -6.37 1.75 4.96
CA VAL A 171 -6.89 0.76 4.00
C VAL A 171 -8.35 1.01 3.61
N ASN A 172 -9.16 1.54 4.54
CA ASN A 172 -10.54 1.94 4.23
C ASN A 172 -10.58 3.14 3.29
N LEU A 173 -9.76 4.16 3.54
CA LEU A 173 -9.62 5.33 2.65
C LEU A 173 -9.16 4.90 1.26
N THR A 174 -8.21 3.99 1.17
CA THR A 174 -7.71 3.43 -0.09
C THR A 174 -8.83 2.77 -0.89
N LEU A 175 -9.67 1.95 -0.25
CA LEU A 175 -10.81 1.30 -0.92
C LEU A 175 -11.87 2.32 -1.37
N ARG A 176 -12.19 3.30 -0.53
CA ARG A 176 -13.16 4.37 -0.86
C ARG A 176 -12.67 5.23 -2.03
N LEU A 177 -11.39 5.58 -2.06
CA LEU A 177 -10.79 6.30 -3.19
C LEU A 177 -10.86 5.47 -4.47
N TRP A 178 -10.55 4.17 -4.40
CA TRP A 178 -10.65 3.29 -5.57
C TRP A 178 -12.06 3.26 -6.15
N ASN A 179 -13.09 3.14 -5.31
CA ASN A 179 -14.49 3.13 -5.74
C ASN A 179 -14.90 4.42 -6.50
N ILE A 180 -14.25 5.54 -6.20
CA ILE A 180 -14.44 6.82 -6.92
C ILE A 180 -13.59 6.84 -8.20
N PHE A 181 -12.32 6.46 -8.11
CA PHE A 181 -11.39 6.54 -9.23
C PHE A 181 -11.74 5.55 -10.34
N ASP A 182 -12.19 4.36 -9.99
CA ASP A 182 -12.59 3.36 -10.99
C ASP A 182 -13.65 3.90 -11.94
N LYS A 183 -14.63 4.65 -11.43
CA LYS A 183 -15.64 5.35 -12.25
C LYS A 183 -15.06 6.54 -13.02
N LYS A 184 -14.15 7.30 -12.42
CA LYS A 184 -13.57 8.50 -13.06
C LYS A 184 -12.61 8.16 -14.19
N LEU A 185 -11.97 7.00 -14.15
CA LEU A 185 -11.07 6.52 -15.20
C LEU A 185 -11.77 6.33 -16.56
N ASP A 186 -13.10 6.14 -16.57
CA ASP A 186 -13.89 5.99 -17.79
C ASP A 186 -14.26 7.32 -18.46
N LYS A 187 -13.88 8.45 -17.87
CA LYS A 187 -14.10 9.77 -18.49
C LYS A 187 -13.45 9.82 -19.87
N VAL A 188 -14.24 10.14 -20.87
CA VAL A 188 -13.76 10.32 -22.25
C VAL A 188 -12.91 11.57 -22.34
N LEU A 189 -11.67 11.41 -22.79
CA LEU A 189 -10.72 12.50 -23.04
C LEU A 189 -10.77 12.98 -24.48
N HIS A 190 -10.92 12.06 -25.43
CA HIS A 190 -10.93 12.32 -26.85
C HIS A 190 -11.66 11.22 -27.61
N THR A 191 -12.38 11.61 -28.69
CA THR A 191 -12.98 10.69 -29.64
C THR A 191 -12.28 10.84 -30.98
N LYS A 192 -11.70 9.75 -31.48
CA LYS A 192 -11.06 9.73 -32.80
C LYS A 192 -12.08 9.82 -33.92
N LYS A 193 -11.61 10.17 -35.13
CA LYS A 193 -12.49 10.24 -36.35
C LYS A 193 -13.22 8.95 -36.67
N ASN A 194 -12.66 7.81 -36.27
CA ASN A 194 -13.28 6.47 -36.45
C ASN A 194 -14.28 6.10 -35.33
N GLY A 195 -14.61 7.04 -34.42
CA GLY A 195 -15.52 6.82 -33.30
C GLY A 195 -14.86 6.18 -32.06
N GLU A 196 -13.58 5.80 -32.12
CA GLU A 196 -12.86 5.24 -30.96
C GLU A 196 -12.68 6.31 -29.86
N GLN A 197 -13.14 5.99 -28.66
CA GLN A 197 -12.98 6.85 -27.48
C GLN A 197 -11.70 6.50 -26.72
N LYS A 198 -10.95 7.52 -26.35
CA LYS A 198 -9.80 7.42 -25.43
C LYS A 198 -10.22 7.94 -24.07
N THR A 199 -9.93 7.16 -23.04
CA THR A 199 -10.23 7.47 -21.64
C THR A 199 -8.97 7.39 -20.80
N CYS A 200 -9.01 7.92 -19.58
CA CYS A 200 -7.96 7.74 -18.58
C CYS A 200 -7.68 6.25 -18.30
N ARG A 201 -8.69 5.39 -18.40
CA ARG A 201 -8.56 3.95 -18.20
C ARG A 201 -7.54 3.30 -19.13
N ASN A 202 -7.44 3.72 -20.36
CA ASN A 202 -6.47 3.15 -21.30
C ASN A 202 -5.02 3.33 -20.80
N ILE A 203 -4.71 4.51 -20.23
CA ILE A 203 -3.40 4.81 -19.66
C ILE A 203 -3.22 4.04 -18.35
N PHE A 204 -4.21 4.08 -17.47
CA PHE A 204 -4.17 3.38 -16.19
C PHE A 204 -3.97 1.86 -16.35
N GLU A 205 -4.63 1.22 -17.30
CA GLU A 205 -4.44 -0.21 -17.56
C GLU A 205 -3.03 -0.52 -18.14
N LEU A 206 -2.41 0.40 -18.86
CA LEU A 206 -1.02 0.26 -19.27
C LEU A 206 -0.09 0.26 -18.04
N GLU A 207 -0.24 1.24 -17.15
CA GLU A 207 0.54 1.34 -15.90
C GLU A 207 0.32 0.10 -15.00
N THR A 208 -0.94 -0.34 -14.87
CA THR A 208 -1.31 -1.53 -14.09
C THR A 208 -0.61 -2.79 -14.64
N ARG A 209 -0.52 -2.95 -15.96
CA ARG A 209 0.18 -4.09 -16.59
C ARG A 209 1.69 -3.99 -16.50
N LEU A 210 2.24 -2.79 -16.46
CA LEU A 210 3.67 -2.55 -16.27
C LEU A 210 4.13 -2.85 -14.84
N PHE A 211 3.24 -2.72 -13.86
CA PHE A 211 3.54 -2.79 -12.44
C PHE A 211 4.35 -4.04 -12.01
N PRO A 212 4.02 -5.28 -12.41
CA PRO A 212 4.83 -6.45 -12.05
C PRO A 212 6.29 -6.36 -12.54
N CYS A 213 6.52 -5.76 -13.70
CA CYS A 213 7.86 -5.52 -14.23
C CYS A 213 8.64 -4.55 -13.33
N LEU A 214 7.99 -3.49 -12.84
CA LEU A 214 8.64 -2.53 -11.93
C LEU A 214 9.02 -3.19 -10.60
N VAL A 215 8.19 -4.09 -10.07
CA VAL A 215 8.53 -4.90 -8.88
C VAL A 215 9.74 -5.81 -9.16
N ASP A 216 9.77 -6.51 -10.30
CA ASP A 216 10.90 -7.35 -10.70
C ASP A 216 12.20 -6.55 -10.84
N MET A 217 12.13 -5.37 -11.43
CA MET A 217 13.29 -4.46 -11.55
C MET A 217 13.82 -4.04 -10.18
N LYS A 218 12.95 -3.80 -9.18
CA LYS A 218 13.37 -3.48 -7.80
C LYS A 218 14.18 -4.62 -7.19
N PHE A 219 13.75 -5.86 -7.33
CA PHE A 219 14.44 -7.02 -6.79
C PHE A 219 15.71 -7.38 -7.57
N LYS A 220 15.74 -7.18 -8.88
CA LYS A 220 16.91 -7.43 -9.72
C LYS A 220 18.01 -6.40 -9.48
N GLY A 221 17.63 -5.14 -9.24
CA GLY A 221 18.57 -4.03 -9.11
C GLY A 221 19.29 -3.70 -10.41
N VAL A 222 20.28 -2.80 -10.29
CA VAL A 222 21.15 -2.38 -11.39
C VAL A 222 22.60 -2.52 -10.93
N ARG A 223 23.44 -3.14 -11.77
CA ARG A 223 24.88 -3.16 -11.53
C ARG A 223 25.49 -1.81 -11.82
N ILE A 224 26.20 -1.26 -10.85
CA ILE A 224 26.94 0.00 -10.98
C ILE A 224 28.44 -0.34 -11.02
N ASP A 225 29.16 0.23 -12.00
CA ASP A 225 30.61 0.23 -12.00
C ASP A 225 31.08 1.38 -11.09
N THR A 226 31.87 1.02 -10.09
CA THR A 226 32.38 1.98 -9.08
C THR A 226 33.87 2.27 -9.25
N GLN A 227 34.47 1.87 -10.37
CA GLN A 227 35.88 2.19 -10.68
C GLN A 227 36.02 3.58 -11.30
#